data_bfeb68c9323b4a10cd13fe323c0dd4e1
#
_entry.id   bfeb68c9323b4a10cd13fe323c0dd4e1
#
_cell.length_a   1.000
_cell.length_b   1.000
_cell.length_c   1.000
_cell.angle_alpha   90.00
_cell.angle_beta   90.00
_cell.angle_gamma   90.00
#
_symmetry.space_group_name_H-M   'P 1'
#
loop_
_entity.id
_entity.type
_entity.pdbx_description
1 polymer ?
#
loop_
_entity_poly.entity_id
_entity_poly.type
_entity_poly.pdbx_seq_one_letter_code
_entity_poly.pdbx_strand_id
1 'polypeptide(L)'
;LYAHDFEAFAFLFGVDTYKMMTLREYLQLKNGTDVRGIATEGIAGEEVNLTPEAAEAIAEAFAEWLCRRTRKSPLRIAVGHDSRISAPALSESVLKGIERTGNVAIFTHLSSTPSMFMLLKDERWSADGSVMITASHLPFNRNGLKFFTAKGGLESEDVKEILTLASEAPFPEKAGGSRIEKPYLDAYAQDLVEKVRRATGETQPLKGKRILVDAGNGAGGFYVDKVLKPLGADTTGSQFLEPDGRFPNH
;
A
#
# COMPACT_ATOMS: atom_id res chain seq x y z
N LEU A 1 23.45 -18.79 -24.82
CA LEU A 1 22.78 -19.27 -26.06
C LEU A 1 21.25 -19.37 -25.92
N TYR A 2 20.61 -19.12 -24.76
CA TYR A 2 19.16 -19.31 -24.54
C TYR A 2 18.34 -18.03 -24.50
N ALA A 3 18.94 -16.85 -24.45
CA ALA A 3 18.19 -15.59 -24.37
C ALA A 3 17.70 -15.06 -25.75
N HIS A 4 18.47 -15.30 -26.82
CA HIS A 4 18.10 -14.84 -28.16
C HIS A 4 16.96 -15.65 -28.82
N ASP A 5 16.80 -16.92 -28.42
CA ASP A 5 15.75 -17.78 -29.00
C ASP A 5 14.36 -17.46 -28.44
N PHE A 6 14.27 -16.88 -27.24
CA PHE A 6 13.00 -16.53 -26.59
C PHE A 6 12.39 -15.26 -27.17
N GLU A 7 13.18 -14.24 -27.51
CA GLU A 7 12.70 -13.02 -28.17
C GLU A 7 12.15 -13.30 -29.58
N ALA A 8 12.80 -14.19 -30.33
CA ALA A 8 12.33 -14.60 -31.65
C ALA A 8 11.02 -15.40 -31.60
N PHE A 9 10.84 -16.23 -30.59
CA PHE A 9 9.62 -17.02 -30.37
C PHE A 9 8.45 -16.13 -29.99
N ALA A 10 8.65 -15.16 -29.10
CA ALA A 10 7.63 -14.20 -28.67
C ALA A 10 7.15 -13.30 -29.80
N PHE A 11 8.04 -12.86 -30.70
CA PHE A 11 7.70 -12.07 -31.87
C PHE A 11 6.82 -12.83 -32.88
N LEU A 12 7.00 -14.13 -33.02
CA LEU A 12 6.24 -14.99 -33.94
C LEU A 12 4.81 -15.26 -33.47
N PHE A 13 4.53 -15.16 -32.16
CA PHE A 13 3.21 -15.46 -31.58
C PHE A 13 2.45 -14.27 -31.07
N GLY A 14 2.92 -13.02 -31.32
CA GLY A 14 2.26 -11.80 -30.87
C GLY A 14 2.14 -11.70 -29.33
N VAL A 15 3.02 -12.38 -28.61
CA VAL A 15 3.14 -12.24 -27.17
C VAL A 15 3.94 -10.96 -26.92
N ASP A 16 3.29 -9.91 -26.45
CA ASP A 16 3.99 -8.72 -25.97
C ASP A 16 5.05 -9.17 -24.97
N THR A 17 6.32 -9.11 -25.38
CA THR A 17 7.43 -9.32 -24.47
C THR A 17 7.45 -8.15 -23.50
N TYR A 18 6.72 -8.27 -22.40
CA TYR A 18 6.92 -7.35 -21.27
C TYR A 18 8.39 -7.40 -20.90
N LYS A 19 9.09 -6.30 -21.15
CA LYS A 19 10.48 -6.15 -20.74
C LYS A 19 10.55 -6.26 -19.22
N MET A 20 10.89 -7.43 -18.73
CA MET A 20 11.10 -7.67 -17.30
C MET A 20 12.15 -6.69 -16.78
N MET A 21 11.86 -6.03 -15.66
CA MET A 21 12.84 -5.16 -15.02
C MET A 21 14.04 -5.99 -14.54
N THR A 22 15.22 -5.45 -14.75
CA THR A 22 16.46 -6.04 -14.23
C THR A 22 16.55 -5.86 -12.70
N LEU A 23 17.39 -6.68 -12.04
CA LEU A 23 17.70 -6.48 -10.62
C LEU A 23 18.13 -5.05 -10.30
N ARG A 24 18.93 -4.43 -11.17
CA ARG A 24 19.39 -3.05 -11.00
C ARG A 24 18.22 -2.06 -10.99
N GLU A 25 17.27 -2.21 -11.90
CA GLU A 25 16.07 -1.35 -11.97
C GLU A 25 15.19 -1.53 -10.73
N TYR A 26 14.96 -2.76 -10.27
CA TYR A 26 14.25 -3.00 -9.01
C TYR A 26 14.96 -2.35 -7.81
N LEU A 27 16.26 -2.48 -7.69
CA LEU A 27 17.03 -1.89 -6.59
C LEU A 27 17.04 -0.36 -6.62
N GLN A 28 16.84 0.28 -7.78
CA GLN A 28 16.67 1.73 -7.89
C GLN A 28 15.35 2.22 -7.27
N LEU A 29 14.33 1.36 -7.13
CA LEU A 29 13.09 1.68 -6.44
C LEU A 29 13.23 1.69 -4.92
N LYS A 30 14.34 1.20 -4.37
CA LYS A 30 14.57 1.17 -2.92
C LYS A 30 14.77 2.58 -2.37
N ASN A 31 13.95 2.96 -1.39
CA ASN A 31 14.06 4.23 -0.69
C ASN A 31 13.95 3.98 0.83
N GLY A 32 15.09 3.83 1.47
CA GLY A 32 15.14 3.49 2.90
C GLY A 32 14.46 2.13 3.18
N THR A 33 13.38 2.19 3.93
CA THR A 33 12.54 1.04 4.33
C THR A 33 11.31 0.86 3.43
N ASP A 34 11.22 1.61 2.32
CA ASP A 34 10.09 1.61 1.40
C ASP A 34 10.56 1.34 -0.05
N VAL A 35 9.59 1.02 -0.90
CA VAL A 35 9.70 1.12 -2.34
C VAL A 35 9.13 2.46 -2.78
N ARG A 36 9.81 3.21 -3.66
CA ARG A 36 9.36 4.48 -4.23
C ARG A 36 9.73 4.57 -5.69
N GLY A 37 8.84 5.13 -6.50
CA GLY A 37 9.10 5.34 -7.91
C GLY A 37 8.17 6.38 -8.53
N ILE A 38 8.39 6.66 -9.81
CA ILE A 38 7.51 7.44 -10.66
C ILE A 38 6.44 6.47 -11.17
N ALA A 39 5.18 6.71 -10.79
CA ALA A 39 4.08 5.80 -11.06
C ALA A 39 3.09 6.34 -12.11
N THR A 40 3.23 7.60 -12.50
CA THR A 40 2.43 8.22 -13.56
C THR A 40 3.22 9.33 -14.23
N GLU A 41 2.92 9.58 -15.49
CA GLU A 41 3.47 10.69 -16.24
C GLU A 41 2.99 12.05 -15.72
N GLY A 42 3.60 13.13 -16.18
CA GLY A 42 3.13 14.49 -15.92
C GLY A 42 4.22 15.48 -15.48
N ILE A 43 5.46 15.02 -15.27
CA ILE A 43 6.62 15.89 -15.04
C ILE A 43 7.64 15.64 -16.14
N ALA A 44 8.02 16.71 -16.86
CA ALA A 44 8.95 16.61 -17.98
C ALA A 44 10.32 16.06 -17.53
N GLY A 45 10.85 15.10 -18.28
CA GLY A 45 12.14 14.45 -17.98
C GLY A 45 12.06 13.35 -16.93
N GLU A 46 10.88 13.02 -16.42
CA GLU A 46 10.67 11.92 -15.50
C GLU A 46 9.92 10.77 -16.18
N GLU A 47 10.56 9.61 -16.27
CA GLU A 47 9.99 8.39 -16.86
C GLU A 47 9.38 7.50 -15.77
N VAL A 48 8.24 6.88 -16.08
CA VAL A 48 7.59 5.91 -15.19
C VAL A 48 8.49 4.71 -14.98
N ASN A 49 8.78 4.37 -13.72
CA ASN A 49 9.60 3.23 -13.33
C ASN A 49 8.96 2.34 -12.25
N LEU A 50 7.90 2.80 -11.60
CA LEU A 50 7.04 1.98 -10.74
C LEU A 50 5.74 1.68 -11.51
N THR A 51 5.83 0.73 -12.43
CA THR A 51 4.71 0.30 -13.27
C THR A 51 3.78 -0.67 -12.52
N PRO A 52 2.55 -0.90 -13.01
CA PRO A 52 1.69 -1.96 -12.50
C PRO A 52 2.35 -3.33 -12.45
N GLU A 53 3.12 -3.70 -13.48
CA GLU A 53 3.84 -4.97 -13.57
C GLU A 53 4.95 -5.07 -12.51
N ALA A 54 5.68 -3.98 -12.31
CA ALA A 54 6.69 -3.91 -11.24
C ALA A 54 6.05 -4.08 -9.86
N ALA A 55 4.89 -3.45 -9.63
CA ALA A 55 4.15 -3.56 -8.39
C ALA A 55 3.61 -4.99 -8.16
N GLU A 56 3.13 -5.67 -9.21
CA GLU A 56 2.71 -7.08 -9.17
C GLU A 56 3.89 -7.97 -8.75
N ALA A 57 5.03 -7.86 -9.43
CA ALA A 57 6.22 -8.64 -9.12
C ALA A 57 6.76 -8.40 -7.69
N ILE A 58 6.74 -7.14 -7.22
CA ILE A 58 7.14 -6.80 -5.86
C ILE A 58 6.15 -7.38 -4.83
N ALA A 59 4.86 -7.42 -5.14
CA ALA A 59 3.85 -8.01 -4.27
C ALA A 59 3.98 -9.55 -4.19
N GLU A 60 4.24 -10.22 -5.31
CA GLU A 60 4.58 -11.65 -5.34
C GLU A 60 5.81 -11.92 -4.46
N ALA A 61 6.86 -11.12 -4.63
CA ALA A 61 8.10 -11.23 -3.87
C ALA A 61 7.88 -11.01 -2.36
N PHE A 62 7.08 -10.01 -1.98
CA PHE A 62 6.73 -9.77 -0.58
C PHE A 62 5.97 -10.95 0.03
N ALA A 63 4.98 -11.48 -0.68
CA ALA A 63 4.22 -12.64 -0.21
C ALA A 63 5.12 -13.87 -0.04
N GLU A 64 6.00 -14.16 -1.00
CA GLU A 64 6.97 -15.26 -0.91
C GLU A 64 7.96 -15.05 0.24
N TRP A 65 8.51 -13.84 0.38
CA TRP A 65 9.39 -13.45 1.48
C TRP A 65 8.73 -13.66 2.84
N LEU A 66 7.46 -13.25 2.98
CA LEU A 66 6.71 -13.38 4.23
C LEU A 66 6.37 -14.85 4.54
N CYS A 67 6.00 -15.65 3.53
CA CYS A 67 5.80 -17.09 3.67
C CYS A 67 7.06 -17.77 4.23
N ARG A 68 8.24 -17.47 3.67
CA ARG A 68 9.52 -18.02 4.12
C ARG A 68 9.83 -17.63 5.57
N ARG A 69 9.58 -16.38 5.96
CA ARG A 69 9.84 -15.85 7.30
C ARG A 69 8.88 -16.40 8.37
N THR A 70 7.62 -16.57 8.03
CA THR A 70 6.57 -17.03 8.97
C THR A 70 6.37 -18.53 8.97
N ARG A 71 6.80 -19.22 7.91
CA ARG A 71 6.51 -20.64 7.62
C ARG A 71 5.00 -20.93 7.56
N LYS A 72 4.21 -19.92 7.17
CA LYS A 72 2.76 -20.00 7.07
C LYS A 72 2.35 -19.88 5.59
N SER A 73 1.37 -20.69 5.18
CA SER A 73 0.70 -20.64 3.88
C SER A 73 -0.67 -21.31 4.01
N PRO A 74 -1.76 -20.75 3.49
CA PRO A 74 -1.82 -19.42 2.88
C PRO A 74 -1.67 -18.28 3.91
N LEU A 75 -1.14 -17.16 3.44
CA LEU A 75 -1.12 -15.90 4.18
C LEU A 75 -2.37 -15.07 3.89
N ARG A 76 -2.66 -14.14 4.78
CA ARG A 76 -3.66 -13.08 4.60
C ARG A 76 -2.92 -11.74 4.58
N ILE A 77 -2.91 -11.06 3.45
CA ILE A 77 -2.15 -9.83 3.25
C ILE A 77 -3.12 -8.69 2.92
N ALA A 78 -3.14 -7.67 3.78
CA ALA A 78 -3.97 -6.50 3.57
C ALA A 78 -3.30 -5.50 2.62
N VAL A 79 -4.09 -4.88 1.74
CA VAL A 79 -3.65 -3.87 0.79
C VAL A 79 -4.53 -2.63 0.93
N GLY A 80 -3.92 -1.50 1.21
CA GLY A 80 -4.58 -0.21 1.27
C GLY A 80 -3.78 0.86 0.51
N HIS A 81 -4.43 1.96 0.17
CA HIS A 81 -3.82 3.03 -0.59
C HIS A 81 -4.24 4.42 -0.09
N ASP A 82 -3.42 5.42 -0.40
CA ASP A 82 -3.79 6.83 -0.21
C ASP A 82 -4.58 7.38 -1.41
N SER A 83 -4.74 8.71 -1.50
CA SER A 83 -5.54 9.36 -2.54
C SER A 83 -4.88 9.44 -3.92
N ARG A 84 -3.65 8.98 -4.12
CA ARG A 84 -2.85 9.19 -5.34
C ARG A 84 -3.53 8.62 -6.59
N ILE A 85 -3.42 9.34 -7.71
CA ILE A 85 -4.08 8.98 -8.99
C ILE A 85 -3.63 7.62 -9.55
N SER A 86 -2.40 7.19 -9.27
CA SER A 86 -1.88 5.87 -9.63
C SER A 86 -2.33 4.73 -8.71
N ALA A 87 -2.98 5.05 -7.57
CA ALA A 87 -3.34 4.06 -6.56
C ALA A 87 -4.27 2.95 -7.08
N PRO A 88 -5.31 3.21 -7.91
CA PRO A 88 -6.16 2.13 -8.41
C PRO A 88 -5.41 1.08 -9.22
N ALA A 89 -4.58 1.50 -10.17
CA ALA A 89 -3.81 0.59 -11.02
C ALA A 89 -2.80 -0.22 -10.20
N LEU A 90 -2.06 0.44 -9.31
CA LEU A 90 -1.08 -0.24 -8.45
C LEU A 90 -1.76 -1.17 -7.45
N SER A 91 -2.93 -0.81 -6.92
CA SER A 91 -3.69 -1.68 -6.01
C SER A 91 -4.11 -2.96 -6.69
N GLU A 92 -4.65 -2.87 -7.90
CA GLU A 92 -5.06 -4.05 -8.67
C GLU A 92 -3.88 -5.00 -8.91
N SER A 93 -2.73 -4.47 -9.31
CA SER A 93 -1.53 -5.27 -9.53
C SER A 93 -0.97 -5.90 -8.25
N VAL A 94 -0.94 -5.14 -7.15
CA VAL A 94 -0.50 -5.68 -5.85
C VAL A 94 -1.42 -6.80 -5.37
N LEU A 95 -2.73 -6.62 -5.48
CA LEU A 95 -3.72 -7.64 -5.13
C LEU A 95 -3.53 -8.91 -5.96
N LYS A 96 -3.39 -8.76 -7.28
CA LYS A 96 -3.16 -9.86 -8.22
C LYS A 96 -1.86 -10.61 -7.90
N GLY A 97 -0.75 -9.90 -7.63
CA GLY A 97 0.51 -10.52 -7.23
C GLY A 97 0.37 -11.38 -5.96
N ILE A 98 -0.38 -10.92 -4.96
CA ILE A 98 -0.66 -11.71 -3.75
C ILE A 98 -1.49 -12.95 -4.08
N GLU A 99 -2.55 -12.81 -4.88
CA GLU A 99 -3.42 -13.92 -5.30
C GLU A 99 -2.64 -15.00 -6.06
N ARG A 100 -1.80 -14.62 -7.01
CA ARG A 100 -0.96 -15.55 -7.80
C ARG A 100 -0.06 -16.44 -6.95
N THR A 101 0.32 -15.98 -5.76
CA THR A 101 1.12 -16.76 -4.81
C THR A 101 0.30 -17.70 -3.92
N GLY A 102 -1.02 -17.88 -4.20
CA GLY A 102 -1.92 -18.75 -3.44
C GLY A 102 -2.35 -18.19 -2.09
N ASN A 103 -2.21 -16.87 -1.89
CA ASN A 103 -2.55 -16.19 -0.65
C ASN A 103 -3.88 -15.42 -0.75
N VAL A 104 -4.39 -14.97 0.38
CA VAL A 104 -5.62 -14.18 0.46
C VAL A 104 -5.26 -12.70 0.50
N ALA A 105 -5.62 -11.94 -0.54
CA ALA A 105 -5.52 -10.49 -0.57
C ALA A 105 -6.74 -9.85 0.10
N ILE A 106 -6.54 -8.96 1.08
CA ILE A 106 -7.60 -8.21 1.77
C ILE A 106 -7.54 -6.76 1.29
N PHE A 107 -8.45 -6.36 0.41
CA PHE A 107 -8.48 -4.98 -0.08
C PHE A 107 -9.20 -4.06 0.92
N THR A 108 -8.47 -3.09 1.46
CA THR A 108 -8.97 -2.17 2.49
C THR A 108 -9.35 -0.79 1.94
N HIS A 109 -9.16 -0.57 0.62
CA HIS A 109 -9.42 0.70 -0.06
C HIS A 109 -8.61 1.86 0.52
N LEU A 110 -9.20 3.07 0.52
CA LEU A 110 -8.57 4.26 1.08
C LEU A 110 -8.16 4.01 2.53
N SER A 111 -6.89 4.24 2.81
CA SER A 111 -6.26 3.91 4.09
C SER A 111 -5.22 4.97 4.44
N SER A 112 -4.77 4.96 5.68
CA SER A 112 -3.61 5.71 6.12
C SER A 112 -2.48 4.76 6.53
N THR A 113 -1.25 5.21 6.46
CA THR A 113 -0.10 4.40 6.89
C THR A 113 -0.26 3.82 8.30
N PRO A 114 -0.66 4.59 9.33
CA PRO A 114 -0.89 4.02 10.66
C PRO A 114 -2.06 3.04 10.70
N SER A 115 -3.13 3.23 9.90
CA SER A 115 -4.22 2.26 9.85
C SER A 115 -3.76 0.90 9.33
N MET A 116 -2.89 0.86 8.31
CA MET A 116 -2.38 -0.39 7.76
C MET A 116 -1.48 -1.17 8.74
N PHE A 117 -0.78 -0.47 9.62
CA PHE A 117 -0.08 -1.11 10.73
C PHE A 117 -1.04 -1.59 11.83
N MET A 118 -1.99 -0.76 12.23
CA MET A 118 -2.95 -1.10 13.29
C MET A 118 -3.88 -2.25 12.91
N LEU A 119 -4.20 -2.40 11.63
CA LEU A 119 -4.96 -3.53 11.11
C LEU A 119 -4.33 -4.88 11.50
N LEU A 120 -3.01 -4.98 11.53
CA LEU A 120 -2.30 -6.20 11.91
C LEU A 120 -2.45 -6.56 13.40
N LYS A 121 -2.96 -5.63 14.21
CA LYS A 121 -3.27 -5.85 15.63
C LYS A 121 -4.76 -6.13 15.87
N ASP A 122 -5.56 -6.06 14.82
CA ASP A 122 -7.01 -6.27 14.90
C ASP A 122 -7.36 -7.70 14.46
N GLU A 123 -7.67 -8.55 15.44
CA GLU A 123 -7.98 -9.96 15.21
C GLU A 123 -9.14 -10.17 14.23
N ARG A 124 -10.05 -9.18 14.12
CA ARG A 124 -11.17 -9.24 13.16
C ARG A 124 -10.70 -9.30 11.70
N TRP A 125 -9.51 -8.78 11.39
CA TRP A 125 -8.90 -8.87 10.05
C TRP A 125 -7.99 -10.08 9.91
N SER A 126 -7.35 -10.52 11.00
CA SER A 126 -6.46 -11.70 11.01
C SER A 126 -5.44 -11.68 9.88
N ALA A 127 -4.84 -10.50 9.64
CA ALA A 127 -3.85 -10.32 8.58
C ALA A 127 -2.43 -10.64 9.09
N ASP A 128 -1.62 -11.27 8.25
CA ASP A 128 -0.24 -11.66 8.54
C ASP A 128 0.76 -10.59 8.13
N GLY A 129 0.39 -9.77 7.16
CA GLY A 129 1.15 -8.62 6.67
C GLY A 129 0.25 -7.61 6.00
N SER A 130 0.78 -6.43 5.74
CA SER A 130 0.06 -5.41 4.97
C SER A 130 0.97 -4.60 4.06
N VAL A 131 0.38 -4.10 2.98
CA VAL A 131 1.00 -3.21 2.01
C VAL A 131 0.22 -1.91 1.98
N MET A 132 0.88 -0.80 2.25
CA MET A 132 0.34 0.55 2.07
C MET A 132 0.90 1.16 0.79
N ILE A 133 0.04 1.45 -0.16
CA ILE A 133 0.39 2.09 -1.43
C ILE A 133 0.34 3.60 -1.22
N THR A 134 1.51 4.23 -1.17
CA THR A 134 1.66 5.65 -0.85
C THR A 134 3.06 6.14 -1.20
N ALA A 135 3.19 7.41 -1.51
CA ALA A 135 4.48 8.10 -1.58
C ALA A 135 4.60 9.24 -0.55
N SER A 136 3.81 9.22 0.54
CA SER A 136 3.87 10.22 1.62
C SER A 136 3.64 11.65 1.07
N HIS A 137 4.65 12.52 1.18
CA HIS A 137 4.63 13.93 0.78
C HIS A 137 5.26 14.19 -0.61
N LEU A 138 5.61 13.14 -1.35
CA LEU A 138 6.23 13.30 -2.67
C LEU A 138 5.20 13.81 -3.70
N PRO A 139 5.63 14.41 -4.82
CA PRO A 139 4.76 14.91 -5.88
C PRO A 139 3.72 13.90 -6.36
N PHE A 140 2.68 14.38 -7.02
CA PHE A 140 1.51 13.59 -7.46
C PHE A 140 1.87 12.39 -8.34
N ASN A 141 2.95 12.50 -9.13
CA ASN A 141 3.40 11.47 -10.06
C ASN A 141 4.20 10.32 -9.38
N ARG A 142 4.52 10.46 -8.11
CA ARG A 142 5.21 9.43 -7.31
C ARG A 142 4.20 8.51 -6.65
N ASN A 143 4.61 7.26 -6.47
CA ASN A 143 3.94 6.33 -5.57
C ASN A 143 4.97 5.36 -4.98
N GLY A 144 4.52 4.44 -4.17
CA GLY A 144 5.40 3.47 -3.53
C GLY A 144 4.65 2.41 -2.76
N LEU A 145 5.40 1.48 -2.19
CA LEU A 145 4.90 0.38 -1.38
C LEU A 145 5.61 0.40 -0.03
N LYS A 146 4.82 0.48 1.04
CA LYS A 146 5.27 0.29 2.42
C LYS A 146 4.77 -1.04 2.93
N PHE A 147 5.64 -1.81 3.54
CA PHE A 147 5.32 -3.14 4.03
C PHE A 147 5.32 -3.16 5.55
N PHE A 148 4.36 -3.90 6.11
CA PHE A 148 4.25 -4.12 7.55
C PHE A 148 4.05 -5.59 7.86
N THR A 149 4.60 -5.99 8.98
CA THR A 149 4.33 -7.26 9.65
C THR A 149 3.82 -7.01 11.06
N ALA A 150 3.45 -8.04 11.79
CA ALA A 150 3.06 -7.91 13.20
C ALA A 150 4.15 -7.26 14.08
N LYS A 151 5.42 -7.25 13.63
CA LYS A 151 6.55 -6.66 14.35
C LYS A 151 6.71 -5.15 14.07
N GLY A 152 6.15 -4.64 12.97
CA GLY A 152 6.31 -3.25 12.54
C GLY A 152 6.53 -3.12 11.04
N GLY A 153 7.01 -1.95 10.62
CA GLY A 153 7.54 -1.74 9.28
C GLY A 153 8.78 -2.59 9.05
N LEU A 154 9.09 -2.83 7.78
CA LEU A 154 10.28 -3.59 7.41
C LEU A 154 11.55 -2.76 7.55
N GLU A 155 12.66 -3.44 7.72
CA GLU A 155 13.98 -2.84 7.69
C GLU A 155 14.51 -2.70 6.25
N SER A 156 15.52 -1.87 6.07
CA SER A 156 16.13 -1.58 4.76
C SER A 156 16.64 -2.82 4.03
N GLU A 157 17.19 -3.79 4.76
CA GLU A 157 17.66 -5.04 4.17
C GLU A 157 16.51 -5.97 3.78
N ASP A 158 15.40 -5.99 4.53
CA ASP A 158 14.20 -6.74 4.14
C ASP A 158 13.64 -6.25 2.81
N VAL A 159 13.58 -4.93 2.62
CA VAL A 159 13.13 -4.32 1.35
C VAL A 159 14.08 -4.67 0.21
N LYS A 160 15.39 -4.69 0.45
CA LYS A 160 16.38 -5.12 -0.53
C LYS A 160 16.20 -6.60 -0.91
N GLU A 161 15.96 -7.48 0.05
CA GLU A 161 15.67 -8.89 -0.22
C GLU A 161 14.41 -9.04 -1.09
N ILE A 162 13.32 -8.31 -0.77
CA ILE A 162 12.08 -8.34 -1.55
C ILE A 162 12.32 -7.86 -2.99
N LEU A 163 13.04 -6.76 -3.19
CA LEU A 163 13.34 -6.25 -4.52
C LEU A 163 14.27 -7.20 -5.31
N THR A 164 15.15 -7.88 -4.62
CA THR A 164 15.98 -8.93 -5.25
C THR A 164 15.12 -10.11 -5.70
N LEU A 165 14.20 -10.57 -4.86
CA LEU A 165 13.23 -11.60 -5.22
C LEU A 165 12.32 -11.16 -6.37
N ALA A 166 11.91 -9.89 -6.42
CA ALA A 166 11.06 -9.37 -7.48
C ALA A 166 11.72 -9.48 -8.87
N SER A 167 13.05 -9.45 -8.96
CA SER A 167 13.77 -9.66 -10.22
C SER A 167 13.74 -11.13 -10.70
N GLU A 168 13.27 -12.05 -9.86
CA GLU A 168 13.08 -13.46 -10.19
C GLU A 168 11.61 -13.77 -10.58
N ALA A 169 10.71 -12.79 -10.44
CA ALA A 169 9.29 -12.93 -10.79
C ALA A 169 9.12 -13.02 -12.33
N PRO A 170 8.01 -13.59 -12.84
CA PRO A 170 6.91 -14.13 -12.06
C PRO A 170 7.24 -15.49 -11.45
N PHE A 171 6.77 -15.72 -10.23
CA PHE A 171 6.85 -17.03 -9.60
C PHE A 171 5.79 -17.98 -10.19
N PRO A 172 6.00 -19.31 -10.09
CA PRO A 172 4.96 -20.26 -10.48
C PRO A 172 3.66 -19.99 -9.74
N GLU A 173 2.55 -19.86 -10.49
CA GLU A 173 1.23 -19.63 -9.92
C GLU A 173 0.83 -20.76 -8.99
N LYS A 174 0.36 -20.40 -7.78
CA LYS A 174 -0.11 -21.35 -6.78
C LYS A 174 -1.63 -21.29 -6.70
N ALA A 175 -2.27 -22.44 -6.69
CA ALA A 175 -3.71 -22.53 -6.49
C ALA A 175 -4.15 -22.03 -5.10
N GLY A 176 -5.41 -21.60 -4.98
CA GLY A 176 -6.02 -21.20 -3.71
C GLY A 176 -5.94 -19.70 -3.40
N GLY A 177 -5.32 -18.90 -4.24
CA GLY A 177 -5.34 -17.45 -4.12
C GLY A 177 -6.75 -16.89 -4.25
N SER A 178 -7.04 -15.85 -3.48
CA SER A 178 -8.36 -15.21 -3.47
C SER A 178 -8.28 -13.77 -2.98
N ARG A 179 -9.33 -13.01 -3.27
CA ARG A 179 -9.49 -11.62 -2.85
C ARG A 179 -10.75 -11.47 -2.02
N ILE A 180 -10.67 -10.65 -0.99
CA ILE A 180 -11.82 -10.17 -0.24
C ILE A 180 -11.73 -8.65 -0.09
N GLU A 181 -12.87 -7.97 -0.18
CA GLU A 181 -12.96 -6.55 0.12
C GLU A 181 -13.42 -6.37 1.56
N LYS A 182 -12.62 -5.65 2.34
CA LYS A 182 -12.92 -5.41 3.75
C LYS A 182 -12.32 -4.06 4.18
N PRO A 183 -13.03 -2.95 3.96
CA PRO A 183 -12.57 -1.62 4.35
C PRO A 183 -12.24 -1.54 5.84
N TYR A 184 -11.13 -0.86 6.18
CA TYR A 184 -10.67 -0.81 7.58
C TYR A 184 -10.80 0.58 8.21
N LEU A 185 -10.87 1.65 7.43
CA LEU A 185 -10.71 3.01 7.93
C LEU A 185 -11.74 3.38 9.02
N ASP A 186 -12.99 2.91 8.90
CA ASP A 186 -14.04 3.17 9.89
C ASP A 186 -13.77 2.44 11.22
N ALA A 187 -13.35 1.19 11.14
CA ALA A 187 -12.97 0.43 12.33
C ALA A 187 -11.73 1.03 13.03
N TYR A 188 -10.77 1.50 12.25
CA TYR A 188 -9.61 2.21 12.77
C TYR A 188 -9.98 3.52 13.47
N ALA A 189 -10.85 4.33 12.85
CA ALA A 189 -11.32 5.56 13.45
C ALA A 189 -12.10 5.34 14.75
N GLN A 190 -12.97 4.33 14.77
CA GLN A 190 -13.69 3.92 15.98
C GLN A 190 -12.73 3.49 17.09
N ASP A 191 -11.74 2.68 16.77
CA ASP A 191 -10.71 2.25 17.74
C ASP A 191 -9.95 3.43 18.34
N LEU A 192 -9.62 4.44 17.53
CA LEU A 192 -8.99 5.68 18.01
C LEU A 192 -9.90 6.43 18.99
N VAL A 193 -11.19 6.59 18.67
CA VAL A 193 -12.16 7.24 19.53
C VAL A 193 -12.28 6.50 20.87
N GLU A 194 -12.43 5.20 20.83
CA GLU A 194 -12.55 4.36 22.03
C GLU A 194 -11.30 4.40 22.90
N LYS A 195 -10.11 4.39 22.29
CA LYS A 195 -8.84 4.51 23.03
C LYS A 195 -8.71 5.85 23.75
N VAL A 196 -9.08 6.94 23.08
CA VAL A 196 -9.06 8.28 23.70
C VAL A 196 -10.05 8.36 24.85
N ARG A 197 -11.31 7.91 24.63
CA ARG A 197 -12.33 7.88 25.69
C ARG A 197 -11.89 7.05 26.90
N ARG A 198 -11.31 5.90 26.65
CA ARG A 198 -10.81 5.03 27.71
C ARG A 198 -9.66 5.67 28.47
N ALA A 199 -8.75 6.34 27.79
CA ALA A 199 -7.59 6.99 28.41
C ALA A 199 -7.98 8.20 29.25
N THR A 200 -9.05 8.92 28.87
CA THR A 200 -9.51 10.12 29.59
C THR A 200 -10.61 9.86 30.58
N GLY A 201 -11.34 8.75 30.45
CA GLY A 201 -12.56 8.49 31.24
C GLY A 201 -13.78 9.32 30.80
N GLU A 202 -13.67 10.07 29.70
CA GLU A 202 -14.71 10.99 29.23
C GLU A 202 -15.26 10.55 27.88
N THR A 203 -16.56 10.80 27.63
CA THR A 203 -17.19 10.52 26.33
C THR A 203 -16.85 11.55 25.27
N GLN A 204 -16.64 12.80 25.67
CA GLN A 204 -16.29 13.94 24.79
C GLN A 204 -15.11 14.75 25.36
N PRO A 205 -13.91 14.15 25.41
CA PRO A 205 -12.73 14.78 26.05
C PRO A 205 -12.22 16.03 25.31
N LEU A 206 -12.67 16.25 24.08
CA LEU A 206 -12.30 17.40 23.26
C LEU A 206 -13.39 18.51 23.25
N LYS A 207 -14.42 18.37 24.08
CA LYS A 207 -15.48 19.42 24.19
C LYS A 207 -14.86 20.76 24.58
N GLY A 208 -15.22 21.79 23.82
CA GLY A 208 -14.65 23.14 23.97
C GLY A 208 -13.26 23.35 23.40
N LYS A 209 -12.68 22.33 22.78
CA LYS A 209 -11.43 22.47 22.01
C LYS A 209 -11.73 22.71 20.54
N ARG A 210 -11.03 23.67 19.95
CA ARG A 210 -11.04 23.90 18.51
C ARG A 210 -9.80 23.25 17.88
N ILE A 211 -10.03 22.29 16.98
CA ILE A 211 -8.96 21.49 16.34
C ILE A 211 -9.21 21.51 14.85
N LEU A 212 -8.29 22.09 14.11
CA LEU A 212 -8.35 22.19 12.65
C LEU A 212 -7.53 21.08 12.02
N VAL A 213 -8.07 20.51 10.95
CA VAL A 213 -7.37 19.56 10.08
C VAL A 213 -7.23 20.20 8.72
N ASP A 214 -6.01 20.29 8.25
CA ASP A 214 -5.69 20.47 6.84
C ASP A 214 -5.23 19.12 6.32
N ALA A 215 -6.04 18.46 5.50
CA ALA A 215 -5.72 17.14 4.96
C ALA A 215 -4.96 17.20 3.63
N GLY A 216 -4.74 18.39 3.07
CA GLY A 216 -4.01 18.60 1.81
C GLY A 216 -4.52 17.72 0.65
N ASN A 217 -5.81 17.37 0.66
CA ASN A 217 -6.44 16.42 -0.25
C ASN A 217 -5.87 14.97 -0.17
N GLY A 218 -5.16 14.64 0.90
CA GLY A 218 -4.68 13.30 1.20
C GLY A 218 -5.73 12.39 1.85
N ALA A 219 -5.29 11.28 2.41
CA ALA A 219 -6.17 10.30 3.06
C ALA A 219 -6.63 10.72 4.48
N GLY A 220 -6.18 11.87 5.01
CA GLY A 220 -6.39 12.28 6.40
C GLY A 220 -7.74 12.97 6.71
N GLY A 221 -8.56 13.27 5.71
CA GLY A 221 -9.81 13.99 5.91
C GLY A 221 -10.79 13.31 6.87
N PHE A 222 -10.77 11.99 6.95
CA PHE A 222 -11.65 11.20 7.82
C PHE A 222 -11.49 11.52 9.32
N TYR A 223 -10.36 12.05 9.75
CA TYR A 223 -10.16 12.42 11.15
C TYR A 223 -11.19 13.41 11.66
N VAL A 224 -11.66 14.33 10.81
CA VAL A 224 -12.64 15.34 11.19
C VAL A 224 -13.95 14.69 11.65
N ASP A 225 -14.59 13.96 10.74
CA ASP A 225 -15.93 13.42 10.98
C ASP A 225 -15.95 12.14 11.81
N LYS A 226 -14.91 11.31 11.67
CA LYS A 226 -14.88 9.98 12.28
C LYS A 226 -14.13 9.92 13.61
N VAL A 227 -13.31 10.93 13.95
CA VAL A 227 -12.52 10.93 15.18
C VAL A 227 -12.77 12.18 16.01
N LEU A 228 -12.51 13.37 15.48
CA LEU A 228 -12.51 14.61 16.25
C LEU A 228 -13.92 15.03 16.67
N LYS A 229 -14.89 15.05 15.76
CA LYS A 229 -16.28 15.37 16.08
C LYS A 229 -16.89 14.40 17.10
N PRO A 230 -16.76 13.08 16.97
CA PRO A 230 -17.22 12.13 18.00
C PRO A 230 -16.59 12.34 19.37
N LEU A 231 -15.38 12.88 19.45
CA LEU A 231 -14.71 13.24 20.70
C LEU A 231 -15.10 14.63 21.22
N GLY A 232 -15.97 15.37 20.50
CA GLY A 232 -16.53 16.65 20.92
C GLY A 232 -15.77 17.89 20.47
N ALA A 233 -14.78 17.78 19.57
CA ALA A 233 -14.04 18.94 19.07
C ALA A 233 -14.87 19.82 18.14
N ASP A 234 -14.68 21.13 18.22
CA ASP A 234 -15.06 22.08 17.17
C ASP A 234 -14.01 22.01 16.05
N THR A 235 -14.43 21.54 14.89
CA THR A 235 -13.55 21.37 13.71
C THR A 235 -13.78 22.42 12.64
N THR A 236 -14.55 23.50 12.96
CA THR A 236 -14.86 24.58 12.04
C THR A 236 -13.60 25.27 11.54
N GLY A 237 -13.43 25.31 10.21
CA GLY A 237 -12.24 25.82 9.54
C GLY A 237 -11.27 24.73 9.07
N SER A 238 -11.57 23.45 9.29
CA SER A 238 -10.84 22.37 8.64
C SER A 238 -11.01 22.42 7.12
N GLN A 239 -9.97 22.07 6.35
CA GLN A 239 -9.93 22.31 4.92
C GLN A 239 -9.26 21.16 4.14
N PHE A 240 -9.51 21.14 2.82
CA PHE A 240 -8.94 20.16 1.87
C PHE A 240 -9.12 18.71 2.29
N LEU A 241 -10.30 18.40 2.84
CA LEU A 241 -10.61 17.10 3.46
C LEU A 241 -10.90 16.00 2.44
N GLU A 242 -11.40 16.39 1.25
CA GLU A 242 -11.71 15.42 0.19
C GLU A 242 -10.44 14.91 -0.48
N PRO A 243 -10.28 13.59 -0.60
CA PRO A 243 -9.13 13.00 -1.26
C PRO A 243 -9.04 13.39 -2.73
N ASP A 244 -7.92 13.98 -3.16
CA ASP A 244 -7.61 14.25 -4.57
C ASP A 244 -6.11 13.98 -4.81
N GLY A 245 -5.83 12.96 -5.61
CA GLY A 245 -4.46 12.51 -5.86
C GLY A 245 -3.58 13.45 -6.68
N ARG A 246 -4.13 14.59 -7.11
CA ARG A 246 -3.37 15.69 -7.74
C ARG A 246 -2.80 16.66 -6.70
N PHE A 247 -3.30 16.61 -5.49
CA PHE A 247 -2.90 17.46 -4.38
C PHE A 247 -2.91 18.96 -4.71
N PRO A 248 -4.03 19.53 -5.21
CA PRO A 248 -4.05 20.91 -5.70
C PRO A 248 -3.82 21.96 -4.61
N ASN A 249 -3.89 21.56 -3.35
CA ASN A 249 -3.77 22.44 -2.19
C ASN A 249 -2.66 21.99 -1.22
N HIS A 250 -1.63 21.35 -1.74
CA HIS A 250 -0.52 20.86 -0.89
C HIS A 250 0.84 21.17 -1.50
#